data_11194c949d4b608b359e11286a9ec1f8
#
_entry.id   11194c949d4b608b359e11286a9ec1f8
#
_cell.length_a   1.000
_cell.length_b   1.000
_cell.length_c   1.000
_cell.angle_alpha   90.00
_cell.angle_beta   90.00
_cell.angle_gamma   90.00
#
_symmetry.space_group_name_H-M   'P 1'
#
loop_
_entity.id
_entity.type
_entity.pdbx_description
1 polymer ?
#
loop_
_entity_poly.entity_id
_entity_poly.type
_entity_poly.pdbx_seq_one_letter_code
_entity_poly.pdbx_strand_id
1 'polypeptide(L)' 'MTRYNLLRKGKVVFWNLSENELLDRLEDFAVEQYVTGEDINSQITYEPIKEED' A
#
# COMPACT_ATOMS: atom_id res chain seq x y z
N MET A 1 -8.80 3.28 15.54
CA MET A 1 -7.84 3.71 14.50
C MET A 1 -8.08 2.91 13.23
N THR A 2 -7.95 3.57 12.11
CA THR A 2 -8.13 2.88 10.82
C THR A 2 -6.86 2.13 10.45
N ARG A 3 -7.04 0.91 10.00
CA ARG A 3 -5.97 0.10 9.44
C ARG A 3 -6.21 -0.08 7.96
N TYR A 4 -5.18 -0.47 7.25
CA TYR A 4 -5.25 -0.56 5.78
C TYR A 4 -4.66 -1.87 5.29
N ASN A 5 -5.25 -2.37 4.22
CA ASN A 5 -4.63 -3.42 3.41
C ASN A 5 -4.05 -2.76 2.16
N LEU A 6 -2.87 -3.18 1.77
CA LEU A 6 -2.21 -2.68 0.56
C LEU A 6 -2.27 -3.78 -0.49
N LEU A 7 -2.73 -3.39 -1.69
CA LEU A 7 -2.91 -4.32 -2.79
C LEU A 7 -1.98 -3.97 -3.94
N ARG A 8 -1.47 -4.98 -4.59
CA ARG A 8 -0.71 -4.84 -5.83
C ARG A 8 -1.35 -5.72 -6.88
N LYS A 9 -1.74 -5.13 -8.01
CA LYS A 9 -2.44 -5.83 -9.10
C LYS A 9 -3.69 -6.55 -8.60
N GLY A 10 -4.41 -5.94 -7.68
CA GLY A 10 -5.63 -6.49 -7.12
C GLY A 10 -5.44 -7.54 -6.04
N LYS A 11 -4.20 -7.86 -5.67
CA LYS A 11 -3.91 -8.84 -4.63
C LYS A 11 -3.35 -8.16 -3.39
N VAL A 12 -3.86 -8.53 -2.23
CA VAL A 12 -3.36 -8.00 -0.96
C VAL A 12 -1.95 -8.51 -0.72
N VAL A 13 -1.00 -7.59 -0.58
CA VAL A 13 0.40 -7.92 -0.32
C VAL A 13 0.82 -7.56 1.11
N PHE A 14 0.11 -6.65 1.75
CA PHE A 14 0.32 -6.29 3.15
C PHE A 14 -1.02 -6.13 3.83
N TRP A 15 -1.10 -6.59 5.06
CA TRP A 15 -2.35 -6.58 5.84
C TRP A 15 -2.18 -5.74 7.08
N ASN A 16 -3.27 -5.12 7.49
CA ASN A 16 -3.38 -4.51 8.81
C ASN A 16 -2.30 -3.47 9.08
N LEU A 17 -2.02 -2.64 8.08
CA LEU A 17 -1.02 -1.57 8.21
C LEU A 17 -1.62 -0.37 8.92
N SER A 18 -0.84 0.26 9.79
CA SER A 18 -1.17 1.57 10.31
C SER A 18 -0.98 2.61 9.21
N GLU A 19 -1.50 3.83 9.43
CA GLU A 19 -1.32 4.92 8.46
C GLU A 19 0.16 5.16 8.16
N ASN A 20 0.99 5.20 9.18
CA ASN A 20 2.43 5.41 8.98
C ASN A 20 3.07 4.27 8.21
N GLU A 21 2.71 3.03 8.53
CA GLU A 21 3.21 1.87 7.81
C GLU A 21 2.77 1.89 6.35
N LEU A 22 1.52 2.28 6.10
CA LEU A 22 1.01 2.40 4.74
C LEU A 22 1.82 3.42 3.94
N LEU A 23 2.08 4.59 4.52
CA LEU A 23 2.86 5.62 3.86
C LEU A 23 4.29 5.15 3.56
N ASP A 24 4.90 4.43 4.50
CA ASP A 24 6.23 3.86 4.30
C ASP A 24 6.26 2.89 3.12
N ARG A 25 5.24 2.03 3.02
CA ARG A 25 5.17 1.07 1.91
C ARG A 25 4.95 1.77 0.58
N LEU A 26 4.09 2.77 0.55
CA LEU A 26 3.85 3.56 -0.67
C LEU A 26 5.14 4.26 -1.12
N GLU A 27 5.91 4.78 -0.19
CA GLU A 27 7.18 5.42 -0.49
C GLU A 27 8.18 4.40 -1.08
N ASP A 28 8.26 3.21 -0.52
CA ASP A 28 9.11 2.14 -1.05
C ASP A 28 8.75 1.81 -2.50
N PHE A 29 7.47 1.72 -2.81
CA PHE A 29 7.02 1.47 -4.18
C PHE A 29 7.37 2.62 -5.12
N ALA A 30 7.29 3.84 -4.64
CA ALA A 30 7.67 5.02 -5.45
C ALA A 30 9.16 4.98 -5.79
N VAL A 31 10.01 4.59 -4.85
CA VAL A 31 11.44 4.43 -5.08
C VAL A 31 11.69 3.30 -6.10
N GLU A 32 11.02 2.17 -5.94
CA GLU A 32 11.13 1.06 -6.87
C GLU A 32 10.76 1.50 -8.29
N GLN A 33 9.66 2.24 -8.43
CA GLN A 33 9.24 2.75 -9.72
C GLN A 33 10.31 3.65 -10.34
N TYR A 34 10.91 4.51 -9.55
CA TYR A 34 11.96 5.41 -10.02
C TYR A 34 13.19 4.62 -10.53
N VAL A 35 13.57 3.58 -9.80
CA VAL A 35 14.75 2.77 -10.15
C VAL A 35 14.49 1.90 -11.38
N THR A 36 13.32 1.28 -11.47
CA THR A 36 13.02 0.35 -12.56
C THR A 36 12.44 1.04 -13.80
N GLY A 37 11.88 2.24 -13.63
CA GLY A 37 11.19 2.94 -14.70
C GLY A 37 9.81 2.39 -15.03
N GLU A 38 9.32 1.43 -14.27
CA GLU A 38 7.98 0.86 -14.47
C GLU A 38 6.94 1.65 -13.69
N ASP A 39 5.73 1.75 -14.24
CA ASP A 39 4.63 2.44 -13.58
C ASP A 39 3.97 1.52 -12.54
N ILE A 40 4.60 1.40 -11.39
CA ILE A 40 4.12 0.57 -10.30
C ILE A 40 2.94 1.23 -9.58
N ASN A 41 2.94 2.56 -9.49
CA ASN A 41 1.90 3.29 -8.76
C ASN A 41 0.49 3.02 -9.28
N SER A 42 0.33 2.83 -10.59
CA SER A 42 -0.98 2.52 -11.15
C SER A 42 -1.47 1.14 -10.75
N GLN A 43 -0.58 0.28 -10.28
CA GLN A 43 -0.90 -1.08 -9.86
C GLN A 43 -1.10 -1.20 -8.34
N ILE A 44 -0.77 -0.15 -7.60
CA ILE A 44 -0.83 -0.15 -6.15
C ILE A 44 -2.10 0.55 -5.70
N THR A 45 -2.89 -0.13 -4.90
CA THR A 45 -4.08 0.43 -4.28
C THR A 45 -4.08 0.06 -2.79
N TYR A 46 -4.95 0.70 -2.04
CA TYR A 46 -5.13 0.34 -0.64
C TYR A 46 -6.61 0.46 -0.29
N GLU A 47 -7.00 -0.25 0.75
CA GLU A 47 -8.37 -0.20 1.24
C GLU A 47 -8.37 -0.07 2.76
N PRO A 48 -9.27 0.75 3.31
CA PRO A 48 -9.37 0.87 4.76
C PRO A 48 -10.08 -0.34 5.35
N ILE A 49 -9.61 -0.76 6.52
CA ILE A 49 -10.26 -1.80 7.31
C ILE A 49 -10.92 -1.11 8.48
N LYS A 50 -12.24 -1.23 8.58
CA LYS A 50 -12.92 -0.71 9.75
C LYS A 50 -12.76 -1.69 10.91
N GLU A 51 -12.16 -1.21 11.98
CA GLU A 51 -12.19 -1.95 13.22
C GLU A 51 -13.51 -1.63 13.92
N GLU A 52 -14.30 -2.64 14.16
CA GLU A 52 -15.47 -2.50 15.01
C GLU A 52 -15.05 -2.70 16.45
N ASP A 53 -15.28 -1.69 17.24
CA ASP A 53 -15.09 -1.79 18.68
C ASP A 53 -16.29 -2.46 19.33
#